data_445af55875eda75d50f5950c87d4baa1
#
_entry.id   445af55875eda75d50f5950c87d4baa1
#
_cell.length_a   1.000
_cell.length_b   1.000
_cell.length_c   1.000
_cell.angle_alpha   90.00
_cell.angle_beta   90.00
_cell.angle_gamma   90.00
#
_symmetry.space_group_name_H-M   'P 1'
#
loop_
_entity.id
_entity.type
_entity.pdbx_description
1 polymer ?
#
loop_
_entity_poly.entity_id
_entity_poly.type
_entity_poly.pdbx_seq_one_letter_code
_entity_poly.pdbx_strand_id
1 'polypeptide(L)'
;MTQGMRRQIVNLVLVVAALALVGVVVSTQRQVTTGEKDARSFNLLTAFREDDITRITSVRDGKRLVIDRATSPDAGDRSWNITEPVQEEAEAYAIDKLLGSLEFARFVRRIKPEEVNRAEFGLETPSWRIVLEMGNVHYALAFGKEACDRESHGDPMI
;
A
#
# COMPACT_ATOMS: atom_id res chain seq x y z
N MET A 1 -16.82 -38.68 -39.51
CA MET A 1 -16.85 -37.49 -38.68
C MET A 1 -17.23 -36.30 -39.55
N THR A 2 -18.44 -35.77 -39.34
CA THR A 2 -18.99 -34.71 -40.19
C THR A 2 -18.24 -33.42 -40.02
N GLN A 3 -18.03 -32.66 -41.09
CA GLN A 3 -17.28 -31.37 -41.10
C GLN A 3 -17.80 -30.37 -40.04
N GLY A 4 -19.07 -30.44 -39.66
CA GLY A 4 -19.66 -29.62 -38.60
C GLY A 4 -19.07 -29.89 -37.23
N MET A 5 -18.86 -31.13 -36.85
CA MET A 5 -18.31 -31.52 -35.54
C MET A 5 -16.86 -31.06 -35.37
N ARG A 6 -16.06 -31.12 -36.47
CA ARG A 6 -14.66 -30.66 -36.49
C ARG A 6 -14.56 -29.14 -36.27
N ARG A 7 -15.47 -28.36 -36.88
CA ARG A 7 -15.54 -26.89 -36.66
C ARG A 7 -15.93 -26.54 -35.23
N GLN A 8 -16.89 -27.26 -34.63
CA GLN A 8 -17.29 -27.02 -33.25
C GLN A 8 -16.17 -27.34 -32.25
N ILE A 9 -15.40 -28.40 -32.48
CA ILE A 9 -14.24 -28.76 -31.65
C ILE A 9 -13.15 -27.69 -31.76
N VAL A 10 -12.87 -27.20 -32.97
CA VAL A 10 -11.85 -26.13 -33.18
C VAL A 10 -12.29 -24.85 -32.47
N ASN A 11 -13.55 -24.45 -32.57
CA ASN A 11 -14.06 -23.27 -31.91
C ASN A 11 -14.01 -23.40 -30.35
N LEU A 12 -14.34 -24.58 -29.82
CA LEU A 12 -14.24 -24.85 -28.38
C LEU A 12 -12.78 -24.73 -27.89
N VAL A 13 -11.83 -25.32 -28.65
CA VAL A 13 -10.39 -25.24 -28.31
C VAL A 13 -9.90 -23.78 -28.32
N LEU A 14 -10.33 -22.98 -29.29
CA LEU A 14 -9.98 -21.56 -29.37
C LEU A 14 -10.54 -20.75 -28.18
N VAL A 15 -11.78 -21.01 -27.77
CA VAL A 15 -12.38 -20.36 -26.61
C VAL A 15 -11.63 -20.73 -25.32
N VAL A 16 -11.31 -22.02 -25.14
CA VAL A 16 -10.55 -22.47 -23.97
C VAL A 16 -9.14 -21.86 -23.94
N ALA A 17 -8.47 -21.80 -25.08
CA ALA A 17 -7.16 -21.17 -25.21
C ALA A 17 -7.22 -19.67 -24.90
N ALA A 18 -8.24 -18.96 -25.39
CA ALA A 18 -8.43 -17.54 -25.09
C ALA A 18 -8.68 -17.29 -23.58
N LEU A 19 -9.52 -18.12 -22.94
CA LEU A 19 -9.76 -18.01 -21.50
C LEU A 19 -8.50 -18.31 -20.67
N ALA A 20 -7.70 -19.29 -21.09
CA ALA A 20 -6.41 -19.58 -20.46
C ALA A 20 -5.42 -18.41 -20.58
N LEU A 21 -5.34 -17.77 -21.76
CA LEU A 21 -4.50 -16.58 -21.96
C LEU A 21 -4.97 -15.40 -21.09
N VAL A 22 -6.28 -15.15 -21.00
CA VAL A 22 -6.82 -14.11 -20.11
C VAL A 22 -6.47 -14.43 -18.65
N GLY A 23 -6.59 -15.67 -18.21
CA GLY A 23 -6.20 -16.10 -16.86
C GLY A 23 -4.72 -15.85 -16.57
N VAL A 24 -3.84 -16.16 -17.53
CA VAL A 24 -2.40 -15.87 -17.41
C VAL A 24 -2.14 -14.36 -17.33
N VAL A 25 -2.75 -13.56 -18.18
CA VAL A 25 -2.57 -12.10 -18.19
C VAL A 25 -3.02 -11.50 -16.87
N VAL A 26 -4.20 -11.88 -16.35
CA VAL A 26 -4.71 -11.37 -15.06
C VAL A 26 -3.80 -11.78 -13.91
N SER A 27 -3.27 -13.01 -13.92
CA SER A 27 -2.34 -13.47 -12.86
C SER A 27 -0.98 -12.77 -12.92
N THR A 28 -0.48 -12.46 -14.12
CA THR A 28 0.80 -11.74 -14.27
C THR A 28 0.69 -10.25 -14.01
N GLN A 29 -0.45 -9.62 -14.28
CA GLN A 29 -0.67 -8.21 -13.95
C GLN A 29 -0.63 -7.93 -12.42
N ARG A 30 -0.89 -8.95 -11.59
CA ARG A 30 -0.78 -8.84 -10.13
C ARG A 30 0.64 -9.01 -9.60
N GLN A 31 1.60 -9.39 -10.45
CA GLN A 31 2.99 -9.54 -10.04
C GLN A 31 3.78 -8.28 -10.41
N VAL A 32 4.38 -7.66 -9.40
CA VAL A 32 5.34 -6.56 -9.60
C VAL A 32 6.49 -7.06 -10.46
N THR A 33 6.72 -6.44 -11.61
CA THR A 33 7.81 -6.81 -12.51
C THR A 33 9.18 -6.59 -11.88
N THR A 34 10.20 -7.31 -12.30
CA THR A 34 11.57 -7.20 -11.76
C THR A 34 12.10 -5.77 -11.87
N GLY A 35 11.81 -5.09 -12.99
CA GLY A 35 12.22 -3.69 -13.18
C GLY A 35 11.50 -2.72 -12.23
N GLU A 36 10.25 -2.99 -11.87
CA GLU A 36 9.50 -2.19 -10.89
C GLU A 36 10.04 -2.44 -9.46
N LYS A 37 10.43 -3.69 -9.14
CA LYS A 37 11.08 -4.01 -7.86
C LYS A 37 12.41 -3.27 -7.71
N ASP A 38 13.23 -3.20 -8.76
CA ASP A 38 14.50 -2.49 -8.75
C ASP A 38 14.28 -0.97 -8.62
N ALA A 39 13.31 -0.41 -9.35
CA ALA A 39 12.94 1.00 -9.24
C ALA A 39 12.37 1.35 -7.85
N ARG A 40 11.67 0.42 -7.20
CA ARG A 40 11.11 0.58 -5.85
C ARG A 40 12.06 0.17 -4.72
N SER A 41 13.29 -0.25 -5.03
CA SER A 41 14.27 -0.69 -4.01
C SER A 41 14.61 0.40 -2.97
N PHE A 42 14.48 1.67 -3.35
CA PHE A 42 14.66 2.82 -2.47
C PHE A 42 13.38 3.32 -1.80
N ASN A 43 12.22 2.73 -2.13
CA ASN A 43 10.96 3.11 -1.49
C ASN A 43 10.90 2.54 -0.07
N LEU A 44 10.24 3.28 0.82
CA LEU A 44 10.02 2.85 2.21
C LEU A 44 9.25 1.51 2.25
N LEU A 45 8.27 1.36 1.37
CA LEU A 45 7.41 0.19 1.24
C LEU A 45 7.54 -0.37 -0.19
N THR A 46 8.36 -1.40 -0.37
CA THR A 46 8.75 -1.91 -1.71
C THR A 46 7.62 -2.59 -2.48
N ALA A 47 6.65 -3.21 -1.80
CA ALA A 47 5.54 -3.95 -2.40
C ALA A 47 4.17 -3.29 -2.15
N PHE A 48 4.16 -2.05 -1.70
CA PHE A 48 2.96 -1.30 -1.39
C PHE A 48 2.29 -0.76 -2.65
N ARG A 49 0.96 -0.90 -2.71
CA ARG A 49 0.09 -0.30 -3.73
C ARG A 49 -1.12 0.33 -3.06
N GLU A 50 -1.40 1.57 -3.35
CA GLU A 50 -2.53 2.29 -2.76
C GLU A 50 -3.88 1.62 -3.08
N ASP A 51 -4.03 1.09 -4.31
CA ASP A 51 -5.27 0.47 -4.79
C ASP A 51 -5.61 -0.84 -4.06
N ASP A 52 -4.61 -1.53 -3.50
CA ASP A 52 -4.77 -2.82 -2.83
C ASP A 52 -5.07 -2.66 -1.32
N ILE A 53 -5.04 -1.44 -0.77
CA ILE A 53 -5.31 -1.19 0.64
C ILE A 53 -6.81 -1.30 0.92
N THR A 54 -7.16 -2.12 1.90
CA THR A 54 -8.54 -2.37 2.31
C THR A 54 -8.90 -1.72 3.62
N ARG A 55 -7.92 -1.54 4.53
CA ARG A 55 -8.12 -0.94 5.85
C ARG A 55 -6.92 -0.12 6.30
N ILE A 56 -7.20 0.97 6.96
CA ILE A 56 -6.23 1.86 7.60
C ILE A 56 -6.58 1.96 9.07
N THR A 57 -5.67 1.58 9.95
CA THR A 57 -5.81 1.79 11.39
C THR A 57 -4.75 2.78 11.84
N SER A 58 -5.18 3.91 12.39
CA SER A 58 -4.31 4.95 12.96
C SER A 58 -4.52 5.03 14.46
N VAL A 59 -3.45 4.96 15.22
CA VAL A 59 -3.47 5.19 16.67
C VAL A 59 -2.53 6.35 16.98
N ARG A 60 -3.09 7.46 17.41
CA ARG A 60 -2.36 8.67 17.78
C ARG A 60 -2.77 9.16 19.16
N ASP A 61 -1.81 9.32 20.06
CA ASP A 61 -2.04 9.80 21.43
C ASP A 61 -3.17 9.02 22.15
N GLY A 62 -3.20 7.70 21.96
CA GLY A 62 -4.22 6.81 22.53
C GLY A 62 -5.57 6.82 21.82
N LYS A 63 -5.80 7.71 20.87
CA LYS A 63 -7.02 7.73 20.04
C LYS A 63 -6.87 6.80 18.84
N ARG A 64 -7.87 5.93 18.67
CA ARG A 64 -7.90 4.99 17.54
C ARG A 64 -8.87 5.50 16.48
N LEU A 65 -8.43 5.44 15.22
CA LEU A 65 -9.21 5.73 14.04
C LEU A 65 -9.09 4.52 13.11
N VAL A 66 -10.21 3.96 12.69
CA VAL A 66 -10.25 2.87 11.71
C VAL A 66 -11.04 3.33 10.51
N ILE A 67 -10.46 3.13 9.33
CA ILE A 67 -11.04 3.52 8.05
C ILE A 67 -11.01 2.28 7.17
N ASP A 68 -12.16 1.91 6.64
CA ASP A 68 -12.34 0.77 5.74
C ASP A 68 -12.69 1.24 4.34
N ARG A 69 -12.15 0.56 3.32
CA ARG A 69 -12.56 0.80 1.94
C ARG A 69 -14.00 0.30 1.77
N ALA A 70 -14.86 1.13 1.21
CA ALA A 70 -16.24 0.73 0.96
C ALA A 70 -16.29 -0.36 -0.11
N THR A 71 -17.09 -1.40 0.15
CA THR A 71 -17.24 -2.58 -0.73
C THR A 71 -18.55 -2.49 -1.53
N SER A 72 -19.22 -1.32 -1.53
CA SER A 72 -20.51 -1.18 -2.22
C SER A 72 -20.30 -1.04 -3.73
N PRO A 73 -21.06 -1.79 -4.56
CA PRO A 73 -20.99 -1.67 -6.01
C PRO A 73 -21.43 -0.29 -6.54
N ASP A 74 -22.19 0.48 -5.75
CA ASP A 74 -22.65 1.82 -6.08
C ASP A 74 -21.71 2.94 -5.57
N ALA A 75 -20.84 2.63 -4.62
CA ALA A 75 -19.80 3.52 -4.16
C ALA A 75 -18.61 3.31 -5.09
N GLY A 76 -18.29 4.23 -5.96
CA GLY A 76 -17.14 4.11 -6.86
C GLY A 76 -15.90 3.54 -6.15
N ASP A 77 -14.95 3.01 -6.91
CA ASP A 77 -13.78 2.21 -6.48
C ASP A 77 -12.89 2.87 -5.40
N ARG A 78 -13.18 4.13 -5.01
CA ARG A 78 -12.37 4.97 -4.11
C ARG A 78 -13.11 5.55 -2.92
N SER A 79 -14.25 4.98 -2.51
CA SER A 79 -14.92 5.47 -1.32
C SER A 79 -14.40 4.79 -0.05
N TRP A 80 -14.30 5.58 1.03
CA TRP A 80 -13.79 5.17 2.32
C TRP A 80 -14.78 5.51 3.42
N ASN A 81 -14.90 4.65 4.41
CA ASN A 81 -15.76 4.84 5.57
C ASN A 81 -14.93 4.78 6.85
N ILE A 82 -15.11 5.75 7.72
CA ILE A 82 -14.64 5.68 9.10
C ILE A 82 -15.56 4.72 9.84
N THR A 83 -14.99 3.71 10.49
CA THR A 83 -15.72 2.72 11.28
C THR A 83 -15.51 2.88 12.78
N GLU A 84 -14.41 3.52 13.19
CA GLU A 84 -14.11 3.90 14.57
C GLU A 84 -13.47 5.30 14.61
N PRO A 85 -13.79 6.17 15.56
CA PRO A 85 -14.72 6.01 16.69
C PRO A 85 -16.18 6.27 16.31
N VAL A 86 -16.45 6.82 15.15
CA VAL A 86 -17.79 7.18 14.65
C VAL A 86 -17.93 6.62 13.25
N GLN A 87 -19.13 6.20 12.87
CA GLN A 87 -19.39 5.73 11.51
C GLN A 87 -19.77 6.91 10.63
N GLU A 88 -18.85 7.30 9.77
CA GLU A 88 -19.00 8.41 8.82
C GLU A 88 -18.28 8.10 7.51
N GLU A 89 -18.70 8.76 6.42
CA GLU A 89 -17.96 8.72 5.17
C GLU A 89 -16.66 9.52 5.32
N ALA A 90 -15.57 8.91 4.89
CA ALA A 90 -14.26 9.55 4.94
C ALA A 90 -13.98 10.35 3.68
N GLU A 91 -13.21 11.43 3.80
CA GLU A 91 -12.77 12.21 2.65
C GLU A 91 -11.76 11.42 1.81
N ALA A 92 -12.22 10.85 0.70
CA ALA A 92 -11.41 9.99 -0.17
C ALA A 92 -10.13 10.69 -0.65
N TYR A 93 -10.20 11.97 -1.01
CA TYR A 93 -9.03 12.73 -1.49
C TYR A 93 -7.88 12.78 -0.46
N ALA A 94 -8.21 12.98 0.82
CA ALA A 94 -7.19 13.04 1.87
C ALA A 94 -6.51 11.67 2.05
N ILE A 95 -7.28 10.59 1.94
CA ILE A 95 -6.79 9.22 2.06
C ILE A 95 -5.93 8.85 0.85
N ASP A 96 -6.41 9.10 -0.37
CA ASP A 96 -5.65 8.85 -1.60
C ASP A 96 -4.32 9.60 -1.59
N LYS A 97 -4.33 10.86 -1.15
CA LYS A 97 -3.10 11.66 -1.01
C LYS A 97 -2.13 11.06 0.00
N LEU A 98 -2.64 10.55 1.14
CA LEU A 98 -1.81 9.87 2.15
C LEU A 98 -1.21 8.59 1.58
N LEU A 99 -2.04 7.74 0.98
CA LEU A 99 -1.60 6.45 0.42
C LEU A 99 -0.62 6.64 -0.73
N GLY A 100 -0.90 7.56 -1.67
CA GLY A 100 0.02 7.90 -2.75
C GLY A 100 1.34 8.46 -2.23
N SER A 101 1.33 9.28 -1.17
CA SER A 101 2.57 9.76 -0.54
C SER A 101 3.38 8.60 0.05
N LEU A 102 2.74 7.58 0.63
CA LEU A 102 3.39 6.40 1.18
C LEU A 102 3.93 5.47 0.08
N GLU A 103 3.23 5.34 -1.04
CA GLU A 103 3.66 4.52 -2.17
C GLU A 103 4.98 5.02 -2.77
N PHE A 104 5.15 6.34 -2.85
CA PHE A 104 6.36 6.96 -3.41
C PHE A 104 7.35 7.45 -2.35
N ALA A 105 7.07 7.23 -1.05
CA ALA A 105 7.97 7.60 0.02
C ALA A 105 9.30 6.85 -0.11
N ARG A 106 10.40 7.60 -0.04
CA ARG A 106 11.77 7.05 -0.07
C ARG A 106 12.45 7.28 1.26
N PHE A 107 13.25 6.30 1.69
CA PHE A 107 14.09 6.50 2.86
C PHE A 107 15.32 7.31 2.48
N VAL A 108 15.64 8.30 3.30
CA VAL A 108 16.88 9.09 3.17
C VAL A 108 18.05 8.32 3.79
N ARG A 109 17.80 7.66 4.93
CA ARG A 109 18.78 6.88 5.66
C ARG A 109 18.12 5.65 6.26
N ARG A 110 18.82 4.52 6.18
CA ARG A 110 18.42 3.29 6.88
C ARG A 110 19.44 2.99 7.97
N ILE A 111 18.98 2.86 9.19
CA ILE A 111 19.79 2.46 10.34
C ILE A 111 19.49 1.00 10.64
N LYS A 112 20.52 0.20 10.91
CA LYS A 112 20.32 -1.22 11.23
C LYS A 112 19.62 -1.36 12.58
N PRO A 113 18.77 -2.39 12.76
CA PRO A 113 18.05 -2.60 14.03
C PRO A 113 18.96 -2.67 15.25
N GLU A 114 20.18 -3.21 15.08
CA GLU A 114 21.17 -3.37 16.16
C GLU A 114 21.78 -2.02 16.59
N GLU A 115 21.77 -1.02 15.72
CA GLU A 115 22.35 0.30 15.95
C GLU A 115 21.28 1.30 16.45
N VAL A 116 19.98 0.90 16.48
CA VAL A 116 18.88 1.78 16.86
C VAL A 116 18.63 1.69 18.37
N ASN A 117 18.85 2.77 19.09
CA ASN A 117 18.30 2.95 20.43
C ASN A 117 16.83 3.37 20.33
N ARG A 118 15.92 2.40 20.47
CA ARG A 118 14.48 2.64 20.30
C ARG A 118 13.91 3.66 21.29
N ALA A 119 14.45 3.71 22.50
CA ALA A 119 14.04 4.68 23.53
C ALA A 119 14.40 6.11 23.12
N GLU A 120 15.62 6.31 22.63
CA GLU A 120 16.12 7.60 22.19
C GLU A 120 15.31 8.19 21.03
N PHE A 121 14.95 7.33 20.05
CA PHE A 121 14.11 7.72 18.93
C PHE A 121 12.61 7.75 19.25
N GLY A 122 12.19 7.45 20.48
CA GLY A 122 10.78 7.42 20.89
C GLY A 122 9.97 6.30 20.23
N LEU A 123 10.63 5.21 19.81
CA LEU A 123 10.00 4.08 19.13
C LEU A 123 9.53 2.97 20.08
N GLU A 124 9.84 3.05 21.37
CA GLU A 124 9.29 2.12 22.39
C GLU A 124 7.82 2.41 22.64
N THR A 125 7.48 3.69 22.79
CA THR A 125 6.10 4.17 22.95
C THR A 125 5.81 5.24 21.91
N PRO A 126 5.62 4.86 20.64
CA PRO A 126 5.41 5.84 19.58
C PRO A 126 4.09 6.57 19.80
N SER A 127 4.11 7.91 19.68
CA SER A 127 2.93 8.75 19.78
C SER A 127 1.95 8.52 18.64
N TRP A 128 2.44 8.06 17.51
CA TRP A 128 1.63 7.75 16.34
C TRP A 128 2.04 6.44 15.68
N ARG A 129 1.05 5.60 15.39
CA ARG A 129 1.22 4.35 14.67
C ARG A 129 0.13 4.22 13.60
N ILE A 130 0.53 3.82 12.40
CA ILE A 130 -0.39 3.51 11.31
C ILE A 130 -0.18 2.04 10.92
N VAL A 131 -1.28 1.31 10.80
CA VAL A 131 -1.30 -0.04 10.24
C VAL A 131 -2.14 -0.01 8.97
N LEU A 132 -1.58 -0.48 7.87
CA LEU A 132 -2.22 -0.58 6.57
C LEU A 132 -2.41 -2.06 6.24
N GLU A 133 -3.62 -2.46 5.89
CA GLU A 133 -3.96 -3.83 5.53
C GLU A 133 -4.17 -3.93 4.02
N MET A 134 -3.44 -4.85 3.40
CA MET A 134 -3.46 -5.15 1.97
C MET A 134 -3.64 -6.65 1.78
N GLY A 135 -4.89 -7.13 1.77
CA GLY A 135 -5.20 -8.55 1.78
C GLY A 135 -4.57 -9.26 2.98
N ASN A 136 -3.62 -10.15 2.75
CA ASN A 136 -2.90 -10.89 3.81
C ASN A 136 -1.62 -10.19 4.27
N VAL A 137 -1.29 -9.01 3.73
CA VAL A 137 -0.08 -8.25 4.08
C VAL A 137 -0.47 -7.08 4.96
N HIS A 138 0.29 -6.87 6.05
CA HIS A 138 0.11 -5.77 6.96
C HIS A 138 1.40 -4.95 7.04
N TYR A 139 1.28 -3.64 6.82
CA TYR A 139 2.37 -2.70 7.02
C TYR A 139 2.13 -1.93 8.31
N ALA A 140 3.08 -1.98 9.24
CA ALA A 140 3.03 -1.21 10.47
C ALA A 140 4.10 -0.13 10.46
N LEU A 141 3.68 1.13 10.51
CA LEU A 141 4.53 2.31 10.57
C LEU A 141 4.42 2.91 11.97
N ALA A 142 5.53 3.07 12.65
CA ALA A 142 5.61 3.75 13.93
C ALA A 142 6.41 5.05 13.77
N PHE A 143 5.85 6.15 14.21
CA PHE A 143 6.49 7.47 14.14
C PHE A 143 7.08 7.79 15.51
N GLY A 144 8.40 7.90 15.54
CA GLY A 144 9.16 8.30 16.71
C GLY A 144 9.20 9.82 16.90
N LYS A 145 10.16 10.26 17.70
CA LYS A 145 10.46 11.68 17.86
C LYS A 145 11.11 12.22 16.59
N GLU A 146 10.87 13.48 16.29
CA GLU A 146 11.55 14.17 15.21
C GLU A 146 13.07 14.18 15.51
N ALA A 147 13.83 13.54 14.65
CA ALA A 147 15.28 13.67 14.67
C ALA A 147 15.61 15.06 14.10
N CYS A 148 15.75 16.05 14.95
CA CYS A 148 16.33 17.32 14.54
C CYS A 148 17.78 17.03 14.16
N ASP A 149 18.09 16.95 12.87
CA ASP A 149 19.45 17.13 12.38
C ASP A 149 19.89 18.56 12.74
N ARG A 150 20.52 18.67 13.89
CA ARG A 150 21.12 19.90 14.38
C ARG A 150 22.45 20.18 13.67
N GLU A 151 22.57 19.75 12.43
CA GLU A 151 23.76 19.90 11.62
C GLU A 151 23.44 20.53 10.27
N SER A 152 22.89 21.74 10.30
CA SER A 152 23.06 22.62 9.16
C SER A 152 22.86 24.07 9.55
N HIS A 153 23.95 24.78 9.37
CA HIS A 153 24.15 26.19 9.20
C HIS A 153 24.54 27.01 10.41
N GLY A 154 25.78 26.72 10.87
CA GLY A 154 26.66 27.83 11.18
C GLY A 154 27.55 28.06 9.97
N ASP A 155 27.09 28.71 8.95
CA ASP A 155 27.97 29.36 7.97
C ASP A 155 27.88 30.87 8.21
N PRO A 156 28.90 31.46 8.85
CA PRO A 156 28.94 32.91 8.98
C PRO A 156 29.33 33.46 7.62
N MET A 157 28.42 34.15 6.99
CA MET A 157 28.72 35.03 5.86
C MET A 157 29.78 36.04 6.27
N ILE A 158 30.94 35.95 5.64
CA ILE A 158 31.88 37.02 5.45
C ILE A 158 31.72 37.55 4.02
#